data_e58a4c1d997b31909e737772eb99870e
#
_entry.id   e58a4c1d997b31909e737772eb99870e
#
_cell.length_a   1.000
_cell.length_b   1.000
_cell.length_c   1.000
_cell.angle_alpha   90.00
_cell.angle_beta   90.00
_cell.angle_gamma   90.00
#
_symmetry.space_group_name_H-M   'P 1'
#
loop_
_entity.id
_entity.type
_entity.pdbx_description
1 polymer ?
#
loop_
_entity_poly.entity_id
_entity_poly.type
_entity_poly.pdbx_seq_one_letter_code
_entity_poly.pdbx_strand_id
1 'polypeptide(L)'
;MKKIAILLIILFASCESTSSGVSEADVNTFEKNVATLKNDFIKGYEEGNYDKVVSIFADSIQWYGPGVNAEMVEGIDILKENVTFWMENFENISFTEGGGLPGTDVGFWGGNTYPVAQAMSGPNNVRMYGTWNVTNSSTGKSVEFKHYLVWNFNEDGKVHTVTEYADVGGLLSTFNE
;
A
#
# COMPACT_ATOMS: atom_id res chain seq x y z
N MET A 1 59.90 -45.90 -22.09
CA MET A 1 59.14 -44.68 -22.52
C MET A 1 57.87 -44.60 -21.69
N LYS A 2 57.88 -43.72 -20.64
CA LYS A 2 56.75 -43.54 -19.77
C LYS A 2 55.85 -42.43 -20.33
N LYS A 3 54.59 -42.77 -20.66
CA LYS A 3 53.58 -41.76 -21.06
C LYS A 3 52.97 -41.14 -19.84
N ILE A 4 53.24 -39.86 -19.64
CA ILE A 4 52.62 -39.03 -18.62
C ILE A 4 51.29 -38.56 -19.19
N ALA A 5 50.18 -39.02 -18.63
CA ALA A 5 48.84 -38.49 -18.91
C ALA A 5 48.60 -37.28 -18.03
N ILE A 6 48.56 -36.09 -18.66
CA ILE A 6 48.20 -34.85 -17.98
C ILE A 6 46.67 -34.81 -17.91
N LEU A 7 46.13 -34.96 -16.70
CA LEU A 7 44.72 -34.81 -16.44
C LEU A 7 44.40 -33.31 -16.27
N LEU A 8 43.78 -32.74 -17.28
CA LEU A 8 43.36 -31.34 -17.25
C LEU A 8 42.07 -31.25 -16.44
N ILE A 9 42.17 -30.84 -15.19
CA ILE A 9 41.00 -30.53 -14.36
C ILE A 9 40.53 -29.12 -14.73
N ILE A 10 39.47 -29.06 -15.53
CA ILE A 10 38.76 -27.81 -15.82
C ILE A 10 37.90 -27.50 -14.59
N LEU A 11 38.36 -26.61 -13.74
CA LEU A 11 37.57 -25.98 -12.71
C LEU A 11 36.55 -25.06 -13.39
N PHE A 12 35.34 -25.55 -13.57
CA PHE A 12 34.21 -24.64 -13.81
C PHE A 12 33.99 -23.82 -12.56
N ALA A 13 34.61 -22.66 -12.49
CA ALA A 13 34.14 -21.60 -11.59
C ALA A 13 32.77 -21.20 -12.10
N SER A 14 31.72 -21.80 -11.53
CA SER A 14 30.38 -21.29 -11.64
C SER A 14 30.41 -19.89 -11.03
N CYS A 15 30.52 -18.86 -11.87
CA CYS A 15 30.08 -17.54 -11.49
C CYS A 15 28.60 -17.68 -11.22
N GLU A 16 28.21 -17.88 -9.96
CA GLU A 16 26.89 -17.49 -9.52
C GLU A 16 26.79 -15.99 -9.78
N SER A 17 26.18 -15.63 -10.90
CA SER A 17 25.67 -14.30 -11.08
C SER A 17 24.68 -14.12 -9.94
N THR A 18 25.07 -13.39 -8.89
CA THR A 18 24.13 -12.83 -7.95
C THR A 18 23.19 -11.97 -8.76
N SER A 19 22.09 -12.58 -9.23
CA SER A 19 20.99 -11.83 -9.78
C SER A 19 20.52 -10.94 -8.63
N SER A 20 20.69 -9.65 -8.77
CA SER A 20 20.08 -8.62 -7.90
C SER A 20 18.56 -8.59 -8.09
N GLY A 21 17.96 -9.74 -8.31
CA GLY A 21 16.53 -9.94 -8.46
C GLY A 21 15.86 -9.98 -7.09
N VAL A 22 14.65 -9.45 -7.04
CA VAL A 22 13.75 -9.58 -5.90
C VAL A 22 13.54 -11.07 -5.62
N SER A 23 13.66 -11.53 -4.37
CA SER A 23 13.46 -12.94 -4.04
C SER A 23 11.99 -13.36 -4.23
N GLU A 24 11.75 -14.63 -4.53
CA GLU A 24 10.38 -15.17 -4.61
C GLU A 24 9.63 -14.97 -3.29
N ALA A 25 10.31 -15.10 -2.15
CA ALA A 25 9.74 -14.85 -0.83
C ALA A 25 9.27 -13.39 -0.68
N ASP A 26 10.04 -12.43 -1.19
CA ASP A 26 9.66 -11.01 -1.16
C ASP A 26 8.45 -10.74 -2.07
N VAL A 27 8.44 -11.36 -3.26
CA VAL A 27 7.28 -11.25 -4.18
C VAL A 27 6.02 -11.77 -3.50
N ASN A 28 6.07 -12.97 -2.92
CA ASN A 28 4.93 -13.57 -2.23
C ASN A 28 4.46 -12.73 -1.04
N THR A 29 5.39 -12.14 -0.28
CA THR A 29 5.05 -11.25 0.84
C THR A 29 4.37 -9.98 0.32
N PHE A 30 4.90 -9.35 -0.73
CA PHE A 30 4.31 -8.17 -1.34
C PHE A 30 2.90 -8.46 -1.87
N GLU A 31 2.71 -9.56 -2.61
CA GLU A 31 1.41 -9.95 -3.14
C GLU A 31 0.38 -10.22 -2.04
N LYS A 32 0.79 -10.85 -0.94
CA LYS A 32 -0.06 -11.05 0.25
C LYS A 32 -0.50 -9.71 0.84
N ASN A 33 0.41 -8.75 1.00
CA ASN A 33 0.11 -7.43 1.54
C ASN A 33 -0.84 -6.66 0.61
N VAL A 34 -0.63 -6.71 -0.70
CA VAL A 34 -1.55 -6.14 -1.70
C VAL A 34 -2.92 -6.81 -1.63
N ALA A 35 -2.97 -8.14 -1.48
CA ALA A 35 -4.23 -8.87 -1.34
C ALA A 35 -5.00 -8.43 -0.08
N THR A 36 -4.33 -8.18 1.05
CA THR A 36 -4.93 -7.63 2.26
C THR A 36 -5.55 -6.25 1.98
N LEU A 37 -4.83 -5.35 1.31
CA LEU A 37 -5.38 -4.03 0.97
C LEU A 37 -6.58 -4.13 0.03
N LYS A 38 -6.53 -4.99 -0.98
CA LYS A 38 -7.65 -5.16 -1.93
C LYS A 38 -8.87 -5.81 -1.29
N ASN A 39 -8.66 -6.90 -0.55
CA ASN A 39 -9.75 -7.73 -0.06
C ASN A 39 -10.34 -7.24 1.25
N ASP A 40 -9.54 -6.61 2.12
CA ASP A 40 -10.00 -6.20 3.45
C ASP A 40 -10.17 -4.69 3.57
N PHE A 41 -9.25 -3.88 3.06
CA PHE A 41 -9.39 -2.42 3.12
C PHE A 41 -10.37 -1.90 2.07
N ILE A 42 -10.07 -2.09 0.78
CA ILE A 42 -10.90 -1.53 -0.30
C ILE A 42 -12.30 -2.16 -0.29
N LYS A 43 -12.38 -3.48 -0.36
CA LYS A 43 -13.68 -4.17 -0.33
C LYS A 43 -14.43 -3.96 0.96
N GLY A 44 -13.72 -3.81 2.09
CA GLY A 44 -14.35 -3.47 3.36
C GLY A 44 -15.14 -2.17 3.29
N TYR A 45 -14.57 -1.13 2.69
CA TYR A 45 -15.27 0.13 2.45
C TYR A 45 -16.41 -0.02 1.44
N GLU A 46 -16.19 -0.71 0.32
CA GLU A 46 -17.21 -0.95 -0.71
C GLU A 46 -18.42 -1.74 -0.18
N GLU A 47 -18.20 -2.65 0.77
CA GLU A 47 -19.20 -3.50 1.40
C GLU A 47 -19.81 -2.86 2.67
N GLY A 48 -19.30 -1.73 3.15
CA GLY A 48 -19.67 -1.15 4.44
C GLY A 48 -19.30 -2.04 5.64
N ASN A 49 -18.26 -2.86 5.49
CA ASN A 49 -17.83 -3.82 6.52
C ASN A 49 -16.71 -3.23 7.39
N TYR A 50 -17.12 -2.58 8.47
CA TYR A 50 -16.24 -1.94 9.45
C TYR A 50 -15.16 -2.87 9.99
N ASP A 51 -15.55 -4.06 10.48
CA ASP A 51 -14.62 -5.00 11.10
C ASP A 51 -13.53 -5.45 10.13
N LYS A 52 -13.90 -5.62 8.87
CA LYS A 52 -12.98 -6.01 7.81
C LYS A 52 -11.93 -4.93 7.58
N VAL A 53 -12.32 -3.66 7.48
CA VAL A 53 -11.39 -2.54 7.32
C VAL A 53 -10.47 -2.40 8.54
N VAL A 54 -11.02 -2.44 9.74
CA VAL A 54 -10.24 -2.27 10.97
C VAL A 54 -9.27 -3.44 11.19
N SER A 55 -9.62 -4.64 10.74
CA SER A 55 -8.83 -5.85 10.97
C SER A 55 -7.42 -5.82 10.41
N ILE A 56 -7.14 -4.97 9.42
CA ILE A 56 -5.79 -4.90 8.81
C ILE A 56 -4.77 -4.16 9.66
N PHE A 57 -5.21 -3.34 10.61
CA PHE A 57 -4.33 -2.47 11.37
C PHE A 57 -3.77 -3.15 12.64
N ALA A 58 -2.56 -2.77 13.02
CA ALA A 58 -2.00 -3.08 14.32
C ALA A 58 -2.58 -2.13 15.38
N ASP A 59 -2.65 -2.58 16.65
CA ASP A 59 -3.14 -1.74 17.74
C ASP A 59 -2.28 -0.47 17.95
N SER A 60 -0.99 -0.54 17.64
CA SER A 60 -0.02 0.57 17.72
C SER A 60 0.20 1.27 16.38
N ILE A 61 -0.82 1.31 15.52
CA ILE A 61 -0.74 1.98 14.21
C ILE A 61 -0.32 3.45 14.35
N GLN A 62 0.60 3.88 13.53
CA GLN A 62 0.97 5.29 13.36
C GLN A 62 0.38 5.82 12.06
N TRP A 63 -0.44 6.83 12.17
CA TRP A 63 -1.09 7.45 11.01
C TRP A 63 -0.60 8.89 10.80
N TYR A 64 -0.11 9.12 9.59
CA TYR A 64 0.27 10.43 9.06
C TYR A 64 -0.81 10.88 8.08
N GLY A 65 -1.81 11.58 8.60
CA GLY A 65 -2.99 12.01 7.84
C GLY A 65 -2.69 13.12 6.82
N PRO A 66 -3.59 13.35 5.86
CA PRO A 66 -3.38 14.27 4.74
C PRO A 66 -3.68 15.75 5.07
N GLY A 67 -4.02 16.07 6.31
CA GLY A 67 -4.40 17.42 6.72
C GLY A 67 -3.26 18.43 6.71
N VAL A 68 -3.60 19.72 6.58
CA VAL A 68 -2.63 20.81 6.72
C VAL A 68 -2.14 20.87 8.16
N ASN A 69 -0.82 20.83 8.37
CA ASN A 69 -0.19 20.74 9.68
C ASN A 69 -0.63 19.51 10.49
N ALA A 70 -1.07 18.45 9.82
CA ALA A 70 -1.42 17.21 10.49
C ALA A 70 -0.18 16.62 11.17
N GLU A 71 -0.29 16.32 12.45
CA GLU A 71 0.71 15.60 13.21
C GLU A 71 0.45 14.10 13.11
N MET A 72 1.49 13.30 13.35
CA MET A 72 1.33 11.86 13.47
C MET A 72 0.47 11.54 14.70
N VAL A 73 -0.51 10.67 14.51
CA VAL A 73 -1.30 10.10 15.60
C VAL A 73 -1.02 8.61 15.74
N GLU A 74 -1.11 8.10 16.96
CA GLU A 74 -0.81 6.71 17.29
C GLU A 74 -2.01 6.05 17.97
N GLY A 75 -2.21 4.78 17.64
CA GLY A 75 -3.23 3.93 18.21
C GLY A 75 -4.41 3.67 17.30
N ILE A 76 -4.99 2.47 17.47
CA ILE A 76 -6.06 1.98 16.61
C ILE A 76 -7.36 2.80 16.73
N ASP A 77 -7.59 3.48 17.85
CA ASP A 77 -8.86 4.13 18.10
C ASP A 77 -9.12 5.31 17.15
N ILE A 78 -8.08 6.08 16.77
CA ILE A 78 -8.24 7.16 15.80
C ILE A 78 -8.60 6.62 14.40
N LEU A 79 -8.05 5.45 14.03
CA LEU A 79 -8.40 4.79 12.77
C LEU A 79 -9.84 4.26 12.80
N LYS A 80 -10.29 3.75 13.93
CA LYS A 80 -11.69 3.33 14.13
C LYS A 80 -12.65 4.49 13.97
N GLU A 81 -12.33 5.65 14.56
CA GLU A 81 -13.11 6.88 14.39
C GLU A 81 -13.14 7.32 12.93
N ASN A 82 -12.02 7.29 12.24
CA ASN A 82 -11.93 7.63 10.83
C ASN A 82 -12.75 6.68 9.95
N VAL A 83 -12.65 5.36 10.15
CA VAL A 83 -13.45 4.36 9.43
C VAL A 83 -14.95 4.56 9.68
N THR A 84 -15.32 4.82 10.93
CA THR A 84 -16.71 5.13 11.31
C THR A 84 -17.20 6.38 10.58
N PHE A 85 -16.42 7.47 10.61
CA PHE A 85 -16.74 8.70 9.89
C PHE A 85 -17.03 8.46 8.41
N TRP A 86 -16.16 7.68 7.75
CA TRP A 86 -16.34 7.35 6.34
C TRP A 86 -17.62 6.57 6.06
N MET A 87 -17.90 5.53 6.86
CA MET A 87 -19.06 4.66 6.65
C MET A 87 -20.39 5.32 7.02
N GLU A 88 -20.39 6.29 7.94
CA GLU A 88 -21.60 7.04 8.31
C GLU A 88 -21.93 8.18 7.34
N ASN A 89 -20.92 8.77 6.70
CA ASN A 89 -21.09 9.99 5.91
C ASN A 89 -21.04 9.76 4.40
N PHE A 90 -20.59 8.59 3.95
CA PHE A 90 -20.50 8.29 2.53
C PHE A 90 -21.12 6.94 2.19
N GLU A 91 -21.77 6.90 1.05
CA GLU A 91 -22.34 5.70 0.43
C GLU A 91 -21.86 5.53 -1.00
N ASN A 92 -22.18 4.40 -1.64
CA ASN A 92 -21.75 4.07 -3.01
C ASN A 92 -20.23 4.16 -3.18
N ILE A 93 -19.50 3.74 -2.13
CA ILE A 93 -18.03 3.79 -2.12
C ILE A 93 -17.49 2.77 -3.11
N SER A 94 -16.61 3.20 -4.00
CA SER A 94 -15.87 2.32 -4.90
C SER A 94 -14.47 2.84 -5.18
N PHE A 95 -13.54 1.95 -5.50
CA PHE A 95 -12.15 2.28 -5.77
C PHE A 95 -11.71 1.80 -7.15
N THR A 96 -11.13 2.72 -7.92
CA THR A 96 -10.51 2.40 -9.21
C THR A 96 -8.99 2.46 -9.08
N GLU A 97 -8.31 1.33 -9.29
CA GLU A 97 -6.85 1.23 -9.23
C GLU A 97 -6.17 2.02 -10.33
N GLY A 98 -5.04 2.61 -10.04
CA GLY A 98 -4.22 3.34 -11.01
C GLY A 98 -4.90 4.62 -11.47
N GLY A 99 -5.09 4.76 -12.73
CA GLY A 99 -5.79 5.89 -13.35
C GLY A 99 -5.07 7.24 -13.17
N GLY A 100 -4.43 7.74 -14.23
CA GLY A 100 -3.78 9.05 -14.23
C GLY A 100 -2.31 9.06 -13.82
N LEU A 101 -1.70 7.90 -13.56
CA LEU A 101 -0.23 7.79 -13.57
C LEU A 101 0.23 7.60 -15.02
N PRO A 102 1.07 8.51 -15.58
CA PRO A 102 1.52 8.41 -16.96
C PRO A 102 2.19 7.07 -17.24
N GLY A 103 1.68 6.33 -18.22
CA GLY A 103 2.29 5.11 -18.74
C GLY A 103 2.05 3.84 -17.93
N THR A 104 1.14 3.86 -16.94
CA THR A 104 0.82 2.67 -16.15
C THR A 104 -0.60 2.71 -15.61
N ASP A 105 -1.26 1.55 -15.57
CA ASP A 105 -2.52 1.34 -14.86
C ASP A 105 -2.30 0.65 -13.50
N VAL A 106 -1.04 0.62 -13.04
CA VAL A 106 -0.67 -0.04 -11.78
C VAL A 106 -1.11 0.80 -10.59
N GLY A 107 -1.98 0.23 -9.77
CA GLY A 107 -2.45 0.86 -8.52
C GLY A 107 -1.61 0.53 -7.29
N PHE A 108 -0.78 -0.53 -7.35
CA PHE A 108 0.03 -1.00 -6.22
C PHE A 108 1.47 -1.28 -6.64
N TRP A 109 2.44 -0.79 -5.89
CA TRP A 109 3.86 -1.06 -6.14
C TRP A 109 4.70 -0.94 -4.87
N GLY A 110 5.88 -1.57 -4.87
CA GLY A 110 6.94 -1.34 -3.90
C GLY A 110 7.69 -0.05 -4.24
N GLY A 111 8.18 0.65 -3.24
CA GLY A 111 8.92 1.88 -3.47
C GLY A 111 10.43 1.71 -3.32
N ASN A 112 11.20 2.46 -4.10
CA ASN A 112 12.64 2.64 -3.94
C ASN A 112 12.94 4.10 -3.65
N THR A 113 13.95 4.35 -2.83
CA THR A 113 14.40 5.72 -2.52
C THR A 113 15.72 6.00 -3.21
N TYR A 114 15.75 7.04 -4.03
CA TYR A 114 16.93 7.64 -4.64
C TYR A 114 17.12 9.04 -4.02
N PRO A 115 18.31 9.57 -3.84
CA PRO A 115 19.62 9.20 -4.35
C PRO A 115 20.49 8.40 -3.37
N VAL A 116 20.00 7.96 -2.23
CA VAL A 116 20.80 7.08 -1.40
C VAL A 116 20.99 5.76 -2.14
N ALA A 117 22.21 5.28 -2.20
CA ALA A 117 22.62 4.15 -3.05
C ALA A 117 21.99 2.79 -2.67
N GLN A 118 20.96 2.79 -1.84
CA GLN A 118 20.26 1.58 -1.39
C GLN A 118 18.77 1.72 -1.64
N ALA A 119 18.17 0.67 -2.19
CA ALA A 119 16.73 0.54 -2.20
C ALA A 119 16.22 0.46 -0.76
N MET A 120 15.34 1.39 -0.38
CA MET A 120 14.75 1.42 0.97
C MET A 120 13.31 0.90 0.96
N SER A 121 13.00 0.00 0.05
CA SER A 121 11.70 -0.66 0.03
C SER A 121 11.89 -2.16 0.13
N GLY A 122 11.16 -2.73 1.03
CA GLY A 122 10.97 -4.16 1.13
C GLY A 122 9.54 -4.54 0.73
N PRO A 123 9.21 -5.82 0.74
CA PRO A 123 7.88 -6.33 0.40
C PRO A 123 6.79 -5.81 1.35
N ASN A 124 7.19 -5.30 2.52
CA ASN A 124 6.27 -4.75 3.52
C ASN A 124 5.94 -3.27 3.30
N ASN A 125 6.61 -2.58 2.35
CA ASN A 125 6.32 -1.20 2.00
C ASN A 125 5.53 -1.17 0.69
N VAL A 126 4.22 -1.02 0.80
CA VAL A 126 3.29 -1.00 -0.33
C VAL A 126 2.82 0.43 -0.58
N ARG A 127 2.90 0.86 -1.81
CA ARG A 127 2.29 2.09 -2.29
C ARG A 127 1.01 1.76 -3.03
N MET A 128 -0.03 2.51 -2.70
CA MET A 128 -1.35 2.39 -3.31
C MET A 128 -1.73 3.74 -3.93
N TYR A 129 -2.21 3.71 -5.16
CA TYR A 129 -2.74 4.87 -5.85
C TYR A 129 -3.99 4.52 -6.64
N GLY A 130 -4.98 5.37 -6.53
CA GLY A 130 -6.22 5.22 -7.27
C GLY A 130 -7.18 6.35 -7.03
N THR A 131 -8.40 6.16 -7.51
CA THR A 131 -9.49 7.13 -7.40
C THR A 131 -10.64 6.51 -6.64
N TRP A 132 -11.04 7.14 -5.54
CA TRP A 132 -12.28 6.84 -4.85
C TRP A 132 -13.45 7.59 -5.48
N ASN A 133 -14.55 6.88 -5.65
CA ASN A 133 -15.86 7.45 -5.93
C ASN A 133 -16.72 7.26 -4.70
N VAL A 134 -17.32 8.33 -4.22
CA VAL A 134 -18.17 8.33 -3.03
C VAL A 134 -19.35 9.26 -3.22
N THR A 135 -20.46 8.96 -2.56
CA THR A 135 -21.62 9.84 -2.48
C THR A 135 -21.79 10.28 -1.03
N ASN A 136 -21.83 11.59 -0.80
CA ASN A 136 -22.12 12.11 0.53
C ASN A 136 -23.57 11.79 0.91
N SER A 137 -23.77 11.06 2.02
CA SER A 137 -25.07 10.55 2.44
C SER A 137 -26.06 11.65 2.82
N SER A 138 -25.58 12.84 3.26
CA SER A 138 -26.43 13.94 3.68
C SER A 138 -26.89 14.85 2.54
N THR A 139 -26.04 15.04 1.52
CA THR A 139 -26.30 15.96 0.40
C THR A 139 -26.67 15.23 -0.89
N GLY A 140 -26.37 13.93 -1.00
CA GLY A 140 -26.49 13.14 -2.22
C GLY A 140 -25.44 13.50 -3.29
N LYS A 141 -24.46 14.34 -2.97
CA LYS A 141 -23.43 14.77 -3.91
C LYS A 141 -22.38 13.67 -4.09
N SER A 142 -22.17 13.27 -5.34
CA SER A 142 -21.11 12.31 -5.70
C SER A 142 -19.84 13.04 -6.10
N VAL A 143 -18.70 12.55 -5.62
CA VAL A 143 -17.39 13.08 -5.93
C VAL A 143 -16.39 11.97 -6.22
N GLU A 144 -15.39 12.32 -7.03
CA GLU A 144 -14.21 11.52 -7.27
C GLU A 144 -12.99 12.23 -6.70
N PHE A 145 -12.14 11.52 -5.96
CA PHE A 145 -10.88 12.09 -5.51
C PHE A 145 -9.75 11.07 -5.59
N LYS A 146 -8.58 11.58 -5.91
CA LYS A 146 -7.36 10.78 -5.99
C LYS A 146 -6.79 10.57 -4.61
N HIS A 147 -6.32 9.36 -4.36
CA HIS A 147 -5.71 8.98 -3.10
C HIS A 147 -4.39 8.25 -3.33
N TYR A 148 -3.35 8.74 -2.70
CA TYR A 148 -2.06 8.09 -2.63
C TYR A 148 -1.74 7.73 -1.19
N LEU A 149 -1.41 6.46 -0.94
CA LEU A 149 -1.07 5.96 0.38
C LEU A 149 0.24 5.18 0.34
N VAL A 150 0.98 5.29 1.43
CA VAL A 150 2.15 4.47 1.71
C VAL A 150 1.87 3.64 2.95
N TRP A 151 1.82 2.34 2.77
CA TRP A 151 1.52 1.35 3.78
C TRP A 151 2.77 0.61 4.22
N ASN A 152 2.97 0.46 5.53
CA ASN A 152 4.02 -0.37 6.05
C ASN A 152 3.42 -1.48 6.92
N PHE A 153 3.71 -2.72 6.55
CA PHE A 153 3.27 -3.92 7.25
C PHE A 153 4.33 -4.38 8.23
N ASN A 154 3.92 -4.87 9.39
CA ASN A 154 4.79 -5.54 10.35
C ASN A 154 4.93 -7.04 10.02
N GLU A 155 5.71 -7.76 10.83
CA GLU A 155 5.94 -9.21 10.67
C GLU A 155 4.67 -10.05 10.83
N ASP A 156 3.66 -9.55 11.55
CA ASP A 156 2.37 -10.22 11.73
C ASP A 156 1.43 -10.01 10.53
N GLY A 157 1.86 -9.24 9.53
CA GLY A 157 1.05 -8.88 8.36
C GLY A 157 -0.04 -7.85 8.67
N LYS A 158 0.17 -7.02 9.71
CA LYS A 158 -0.69 -5.88 10.05
C LYS A 158 -0.04 -4.58 9.64
N VAL A 159 -0.85 -3.62 9.22
CA VAL A 159 -0.38 -2.27 8.93
C VAL A 159 -0.01 -1.58 10.25
N HIS A 160 1.24 -1.19 10.38
CA HIS A 160 1.74 -0.49 11.57
C HIS A 160 2.05 1.00 11.30
N THR A 161 2.15 1.40 10.03
CA THR A 161 2.30 2.81 9.66
C THR A 161 1.60 3.06 8.33
N VAL A 162 0.87 4.16 8.24
CA VAL A 162 0.27 4.63 7.00
C VAL A 162 0.50 6.13 6.85
N THR A 163 0.83 6.56 5.62
CA THR A 163 0.89 7.97 5.24
C THR A 163 -0.07 8.21 4.09
N GLU A 164 -0.88 9.25 4.19
CA GLU A 164 -1.93 9.57 3.25
C GLU A 164 -1.70 10.91 2.55
N TYR A 165 -2.12 10.95 1.28
CA TYR A 165 -2.16 12.16 0.47
C TYR A 165 -3.46 12.20 -0.31
N ALA A 166 -4.35 13.12 0.05
CA ALA A 166 -5.65 13.32 -0.60
C ALA A 166 -6.10 14.78 -0.52
N ASP A 167 -7.02 15.17 -1.37
CA ASP A 167 -7.69 16.48 -1.28
C ASP A 167 -8.84 16.41 -0.26
N VAL A 168 -8.48 16.48 1.01
CA VAL A 168 -9.46 16.49 2.12
C VAL A 168 -10.34 17.74 2.08
N GLY A 169 -9.79 18.88 1.69
CA GLY A 169 -10.55 20.13 1.59
C GLY A 169 -11.67 20.04 0.57
N GLY A 170 -11.37 19.51 -0.62
CA GLY A 170 -12.37 19.26 -1.65
C GLY A 170 -13.44 18.27 -1.20
N LEU A 171 -13.05 17.18 -0.53
CA LEU A 171 -14.00 16.22 0.00
C LEU A 171 -14.93 16.82 1.05
N LEU A 172 -14.38 17.54 2.04
CA LEU A 172 -15.17 18.16 3.11
C LEU A 172 -16.09 19.27 2.59
N SER A 173 -15.76 19.91 1.46
CA SER A 173 -16.64 20.92 0.85
C SER A 173 -17.99 20.36 0.45
N THR A 174 -18.09 19.04 0.22
CA THR A 174 -19.34 18.37 -0.16
C THR A 174 -20.43 18.45 0.91
N PHE A 175 -20.07 18.73 2.17
CA PHE A 175 -21.02 18.89 3.27
C PHE A 175 -21.67 20.29 3.33
N ASN A 176 -21.13 21.27 2.61
CA ASN A 176 -21.52 22.69 2.70
C ASN A 176 -22.34 23.18 1.50
N GLU A 177 -22.76 22.29 0.60
CA GLU A 177 -23.47 22.66 -0.62
C GLU A 177 -24.90 22.09 -0.70
#